data_3d76b35fb1c0d264f2c7d1a8314d73b8
#
_entry.id   3d76b35fb1c0d264f2c7d1a8314d73b8
#
_cell.length_a   1.000
_cell.length_b   1.000
_cell.length_c   1.000
_cell.angle_alpha   90.00
_cell.angle_beta   90.00
_cell.angle_gamma   90.00
#
_symmetry.space_group_name_H-M   'P 1'
#
loop_
_entity.id
_entity.type
_entity.pdbx_description
1 polymer ?
#
loop_
_entity_poly.entity_id
_entity_poly.type
_entity_poly.pdbx_seq_one_letter_code
_entity_poly.pdbx_strand_id
1 'polypeptide(L)'
;LLNKLGSNFDCASINEIKICIKLGISARKISFGNTVKKSEDIKKAFKLGVKLFAFDCEEELLKIREFAPKANVYCRLQVYNGGAEWPLSKKFGCSSKELEYLLIKARKIGLNPVGLSFHVGSQQLSKQTWEKAIKTSSQIYKKFKKKYFELSFLNIGGGMPENYDNKKIDFKDYAKNILNQITKYYDQVMPANIIAEPGRFLV
;
A
#
# COMPACT_ATOMS: atom_id res chain seq x y z
N LEU A 1 4.91 20.57 -8.21
CA LEU A 1 6.22 19.94 -8.40
C LEU A 1 6.09 18.43 -8.55
N LEU A 2 5.63 17.67 -7.55
CA LEU A 2 5.54 16.18 -7.54
C LEU A 2 4.79 15.62 -8.75
N ASN A 3 3.66 16.19 -9.13
CA ASN A 3 2.92 15.74 -10.31
C ASN A 3 3.73 15.86 -11.62
N LYS A 4 4.54 16.94 -11.76
CA LYS A 4 5.45 17.13 -12.92
C LYS A 4 6.59 16.10 -12.92
N LEU A 5 6.99 15.61 -11.75
CA LEU A 5 7.99 14.55 -11.58
C LEU A 5 7.42 13.13 -11.75
N GLY A 6 6.13 13.01 -12.08
CA GLY A 6 5.51 11.71 -12.34
C GLY A 6 4.91 11.00 -11.11
N SER A 7 4.93 11.62 -9.92
CA SER A 7 4.42 11.02 -8.69
C SER A 7 2.95 10.62 -8.78
N ASN A 8 2.59 9.56 -8.07
CA ASN A 8 1.23 9.21 -7.69
C ASN A 8 0.92 9.80 -6.30
N PHE A 9 -0.35 9.75 -5.89
CA PHE A 9 -0.81 10.36 -4.65
C PHE A 9 -1.64 9.36 -3.86
N ASP A 10 -1.19 9.02 -2.66
CA ASP A 10 -2.00 8.25 -1.72
C ASP A 10 -2.75 9.21 -0.80
N CYS A 11 -4.08 9.12 -0.83
CA CYS A 11 -4.97 10.00 -0.10
C CYS A 11 -5.69 9.25 1.02
N ALA A 12 -5.64 9.80 2.23
CA ALA A 12 -6.31 9.22 3.39
C ALA A 12 -7.76 9.69 3.55
N SER A 13 -8.19 10.71 2.80
CA SER A 13 -9.54 11.29 2.91
C SER A 13 -10.07 11.78 1.58
N ILE A 14 -11.41 11.92 1.50
CA ILE A 14 -12.08 12.52 0.32
C ILE A 14 -11.66 13.98 0.11
N ASN A 15 -11.30 14.70 1.17
CA ASN A 15 -10.86 16.09 1.05
C ASN A 15 -9.49 16.18 0.37
N GLU A 16 -8.55 15.29 0.70
CA GLU A 16 -7.26 15.20 0.01
C GLU A 16 -7.44 14.83 -1.47
N ILE A 17 -8.32 13.89 -1.78
CA ILE A 17 -8.66 13.54 -3.17
C ILE A 17 -9.18 14.77 -3.94
N LYS A 18 -10.10 15.53 -3.33
CA LYS A 18 -10.64 16.76 -3.95
C LYS A 18 -9.55 17.81 -4.19
N ILE A 19 -8.61 17.98 -3.24
CA ILE A 19 -7.47 18.89 -3.40
C ILE A 19 -6.61 18.45 -4.59
N CYS A 20 -6.27 17.15 -4.68
CA CYS A 20 -5.51 16.61 -5.79
C CYS A 20 -6.21 16.87 -7.14
N ILE A 21 -7.50 16.57 -7.25
CA ILE A 21 -8.29 16.81 -8.47
C ILE A 21 -8.32 18.30 -8.81
N LYS A 22 -8.55 19.19 -7.83
CA LYS A 22 -8.55 20.65 -8.02
C LYS A 22 -7.21 21.17 -8.54
N LEU A 23 -6.11 20.53 -8.15
CA LEU A 23 -4.75 20.84 -8.63
C LEU A 23 -4.43 20.23 -10.01
N GLY A 24 -5.40 19.62 -10.70
CA GLY A 24 -5.23 19.01 -12.01
C GLY A 24 -4.55 17.64 -12.01
N ILE A 25 -4.51 16.96 -10.86
CA ILE A 25 -3.96 15.62 -10.77
C ILE A 25 -5.00 14.63 -11.30
N SER A 26 -4.60 13.79 -12.27
CA SER A 26 -5.47 12.75 -12.81
C SER A 26 -5.91 11.77 -11.71
N ALA A 27 -7.18 11.45 -11.66
CA ALA A 27 -7.72 10.46 -10.72
C ALA A 27 -7.06 9.06 -10.84
N ARG A 28 -6.47 8.74 -12.01
CA ARG A 28 -5.72 7.50 -12.24
C ARG A 28 -4.42 7.43 -11.44
N LYS A 29 -3.90 8.59 -11.00
CA LYS A 29 -2.71 8.71 -10.15
C LYS A 29 -3.03 8.73 -8.66
N ILE A 30 -4.30 8.55 -8.28
CA ILE A 30 -4.76 8.67 -6.89
C ILE A 30 -5.21 7.30 -6.38
N SER A 31 -4.70 6.90 -5.23
CA SER A 31 -5.24 5.82 -4.41
C SER A 31 -5.99 6.38 -3.19
N PHE A 32 -7.04 5.69 -2.76
CA PHE A 32 -7.68 5.96 -1.47
C PHE A 32 -7.12 4.97 -0.44
N GLY A 33 -5.99 5.34 0.17
CA GLY A 33 -5.12 4.43 0.94
C GLY A 33 -5.53 4.20 2.39
N ASN A 34 -6.45 4.99 2.95
CA ASN A 34 -6.98 4.69 4.27
C ASN A 34 -7.80 3.40 4.24
N THR A 35 -7.51 2.44 5.15
CA THR A 35 -8.21 1.15 5.20
C THR A 35 -9.62 1.25 5.77
N VAL A 36 -9.99 2.36 6.41
CA VAL A 36 -11.34 2.63 6.93
C VAL A 36 -11.89 3.91 6.30
N LYS A 37 -12.99 3.80 5.56
CA LYS A 37 -13.59 4.91 4.83
C LYS A 37 -15.11 4.97 5.06
N LYS A 38 -15.68 6.18 5.07
CA LYS A 38 -17.14 6.34 5.05
C LYS A 38 -17.68 5.91 3.68
N SER A 39 -18.83 5.26 3.66
CA SER A 39 -19.51 4.82 2.43
C SER A 39 -19.69 5.95 1.42
N GLU A 40 -20.15 7.11 1.88
CA GLU A 40 -20.31 8.29 1.04
C GLU A 40 -18.99 8.80 0.45
N ASP A 41 -17.87 8.64 1.17
CA ASP A 41 -16.55 9.07 0.69
C ASP A 41 -16.03 8.11 -0.38
N ILE A 42 -16.26 6.81 -0.24
CA ILE A 42 -15.98 5.81 -1.30
C ILE A 42 -16.76 6.16 -2.57
N LYS A 43 -18.08 6.40 -2.44
CA LYS A 43 -18.96 6.78 -3.56
C LYS A 43 -18.48 8.06 -4.25
N LYS A 44 -18.12 9.10 -3.49
CA LYS A 44 -17.61 10.37 -4.02
C LYS A 44 -16.28 10.19 -4.73
N ALA A 45 -15.32 9.47 -4.11
CA ALA A 45 -14.03 9.19 -4.71
C ALA A 45 -14.16 8.43 -6.04
N PHE A 46 -15.03 7.40 -6.07
CA PHE A 46 -15.30 6.63 -7.27
C PHE A 46 -15.92 7.46 -8.39
N LYS A 47 -16.88 8.36 -8.05
CA LYS A 47 -17.47 9.32 -9.03
C LYS A 47 -16.44 10.31 -9.57
N LEU A 48 -15.45 10.71 -8.77
CA LEU A 48 -14.32 11.55 -9.19
C LEU A 48 -13.30 10.81 -10.06
N GLY A 49 -13.49 9.51 -10.28
CA GLY A 49 -12.65 8.69 -11.16
C GLY A 49 -11.55 7.90 -10.45
N VAL A 50 -11.44 7.98 -9.11
CA VAL A 50 -10.52 7.14 -8.34
C VAL A 50 -10.95 5.68 -8.46
N LYS A 51 -9.99 4.79 -8.80
CA LYS A 51 -10.27 3.36 -9.04
C LYS A 51 -9.48 2.42 -8.14
N LEU A 52 -8.58 2.93 -7.30
CA LEU A 52 -7.69 2.14 -6.45
C LEU A 52 -7.98 2.41 -4.98
N PHE A 53 -8.36 1.37 -4.23
CA PHE A 53 -8.81 1.47 -2.84
C PHE A 53 -8.10 0.47 -1.94
N ALA A 54 -7.62 0.94 -0.78
CA ALA A 54 -7.08 0.08 0.27
C ALA A 54 -8.20 -0.50 1.14
N PHE A 55 -7.96 -1.68 1.69
CA PHE A 55 -8.81 -2.30 2.72
C PHE A 55 -8.00 -3.29 3.58
N ASP A 56 -8.53 -3.70 4.75
CA ASP A 56 -7.91 -4.69 5.62
C ASP A 56 -8.92 -5.56 6.39
N CYS A 57 -10.21 -5.38 6.14
CA CYS A 57 -11.27 -6.20 6.71
C CYS A 57 -12.42 -6.44 5.71
N GLU A 58 -13.28 -7.37 6.04
CA GLU A 58 -14.39 -7.78 5.16
C GLU A 58 -15.45 -6.69 5.05
N GLU A 59 -15.77 -6.01 6.13
CA GLU A 59 -16.78 -4.95 6.16
C GLU A 59 -16.40 -3.81 5.23
N GLU A 60 -15.11 -3.44 5.21
CA GLU A 60 -14.62 -2.42 4.30
C GLU A 60 -14.67 -2.90 2.84
N LEU A 61 -14.31 -4.15 2.59
CA LEU A 61 -14.39 -4.76 1.27
C LEU A 61 -15.81 -4.75 0.71
N LEU A 62 -16.81 -5.06 1.53
CA LEU A 62 -18.22 -5.03 1.14
C LEU A 62 -18.70 -3.60 0.83
N LYS A 63 -18.30 -2.60 1.63
CA LYS A 63 -18.56 -1.19 1.31
C LYS A 63 -17.96 -0.78 -0.04
N ILE A 64 -16.71 -1.15 -0.31
CA ILE A 64 -16.09 -0.85 -1.60
C ILE A 64 -16.87 -1.52 -2.73
N ARG A 65 -17.30 -2.77 -2.57
CA ARG A 65 -18.11 -3.46 -3.58
C ARG A 65 -19.42 -2.73 -3.90
N GLU A 66 -20.07 -2.20 -2.88
CA GLU A 66 -21.35 -1.49 -3.01
C GLU A 66 -21.18 -0.11 -3.67
N PHE A 67 -20.22 0.71 -3.20
CA PHE A 67 -20.11 2.12 -3.58
C PHE A 67 -19.05 2.41 -4.65
N ALA A 68 -18.18 1.43 -4.97
CA ALA A 68 -17.18 1.50 -6.04
C ALA A 68 -17.10 0.17 -6.81
N PRO A 69 -18.17 -0.25 -7.51
CA PRO A 69 -18.23 -1.54 -8.20
C PRO A 69 -17.10 -1.68 -9.24
N LYS A 70 -16.52 -2.88 -9.32
CA LYS A 70 -15.38 -3.22 -10.19
C LYS A 70 -14.09 -2.43 -9.90
N ALA A 71 -13.97 -1.78 -8.74
CA ALA A 71 -12.76 -1.07 -8.35
C ALA A 71 -11.56 -2.03 -8.22
N ASN A 72 -10.38 -1.47 -8.44
CA ASN A 72 -9.12 -2.11 -8.06
C ASN A 72 -8.97 -2.01 -6.54
N VAL A 73 -8.62 -3.12 -5.91
CA VAL A 73 -8.44 -3.16 -4.46
C VAL A 73 -7.11 -3.80 -4.08
N TYR A 74 -6.47 -3.27 -3.05
CA TYR A 74 -5.29 -3.87 -2.45
C TYR A 74 -5.46 -3.99 -0.94
N CYS A 75 -5.05 -5.14 -0.39
CA CYS A 75 -5.24 -5.45 1.01
C CYS A 75 -4.02 -5.07 1.84
N ARG A 76 -4.21 -4.43 2.99
CA ARG A 76 -3.12 -4.06 3.87
C ARG A 76 -2.70 -5.23 4.76
N LEU A 77 -1.47 -5.69 4.56
CA LEU A 77 -0.84 -6.73 5.37
C LEU A 77 -0.33 -6.14 6.68
N GLN A 78 -0.66 -6.76 7.79
CA GLN A 78 -0.01 -6.48 9.07
C GLN A 78 1.41 -7.07 9.06
N VAL A 79 2.41 -6.25 9.34
CA VAL A 79 3.81 -6.67 9.43
C VAL A 79 4.40 -6.31 10.79
N TYR A 80 5.42 -7.08 11.20
CA TYR A 80 6.20 -6.73 12.37
C TYR A 80 6.91 -5.38 12.15
N ASN A 81 6.84 -4.49 13.11
CA ASN A 81 7.40 -3.13 13.04
C ASN A 81 8.30 -2.78 14.25
N GLY A 82 8.93 -3.78 14.84
CA GLY A 82 9.97 -3.55 15.85
C GLY A 82 11.11 -2.71 15.29
N GLY A 83 11.62 -1.80 16.10
CA GLY A 83 12.65 -0.83 15.68
C GLY A 83 12.11 0.45 15.03
N ALA A 84 10.80 0.58 14.87
CA ALA A 84 10.17 1.84 14.48
C ALA A 84 9.90 2.72 15.71
N GLU A 85 10.08 4.02 15.60
CA GLU A 85 9.71 4.97 16.67
C GLU A 85 8.19 5.00 16.88
N TRP A 86 7.41 4.84 15.81
CA TRP A 86 5.94 4.82 15.84
C TRP A 86 5.40 3.55 15.18
N PRO A 87 5.13 2.49 15.98
CA PRO A 87 4.58 1.25 15.48
C PRO A 87 3.09 1.39 15.14
N LEU A 88 2.70 1.00 13.92
CA LEU A 88 1.32 1.08 13.42
C LEU A 88 0.63 -0.29 13.31
N SER A 89 1.34 -1.39 13.59
CA SER A 89 0.85 -2.77 13.41
C SER A 89 -0.33 -3.15 14.29
N LYS A 90 -0.55 -2.44 15.40
CA LYS A 90 -1.71 -2.69 16.28
C LYS A 90 -3.00 -2.01 15.82
N LYS A 91 -2.91 -1.11 14.84
CA LYS A 91 -4.05 -0.28 14.41
C LYS A 91 -4.60 -0.68 13.04
N PHE A 92 -3.74 -1.12 12.14
CA PHE A 92 -4.11 -1.36 10.74
C PHE A 92 -3.49 -2.65 10.21
N GLY A 93 -4.15 -3.22 9.20
CA GLY A 93 -3.72 -4.39 8.50
C GLY A 93 -4.26 -5.68 9.11
N CYS A 94 -4.33 -6.72 8.30
CA CYS A 94 -4.78 -8.06 8.67
C CYS A 94 -3.64 -9.09 8.55
N SER A 95 -3.82 -10.24 9.14
CA SER A 95 -2.86 -11.35 9.06
C SER A 95 -2.73 -11.88 7.62
N SER A 96 -1.64 -12.59 7.31
CA SER A 96 -1.46 -13.21 5.99
C SER A 96 -2.58 -14.18 5.62
N LYS A 97 -3.17 -14.87 6.61
CA LYS A 97 -4.29 -15.80 6.41
C LYS A 97 -5.58 -15.06 6.04
N GLU A 98 -5.88 -13.99 6.76
CA GLU A 98 -7.04 -13.13 6.50
C GLU A 98 -6.89 -12.42 5.16
N LEU A 99 -5.70 -11.90 4.84
CA LEU A 99 -5.40 -11.25 3.56
C LEU A 99 -5.67 -12.19 2.38
N GLU A 100 -5.24 -13.44 2.48
CA GLU A 100 -5.51 -14.46 1.45
C GLU A 100 -7.01 -14.65 1.24
N TYR A 101 -7.75 -14.85 2.33
CA TYR A 101 -9.20 -14.95 2.30
C TYR A 101 -9.86 -13.72 1.65
N LEU A 102 -9.46 -12.54 2.09
CA LEU A 102 -10.03 -11.26 1.64
C LEU A 102 -9.77 -10.99 0.15
N LEU A 103 -8.57 -11.26 -0.37
CA LEU A 103 -8.27 -11.10 -1.80
C LEU A 103 -9.07 -12.09 -2.67
N ILE A 104 -9.22 -13.34 -2.22
CA ILE A 104 -10.06 -14.33 -2.92
C ILE A 104 -11.52 -13.90 -2.90
N LYS A 105 -12.01 -13.42 -1.75
CA LYS A 105 -13.37 -12.90 -1.62
C LYS A 105 -13.60 -11.68 -2.51
N ALA A 106 -12.64 -10.74 -2.57
CA ALA A 106 -12.70 -9.58 -3.45
C ALA A 106 -12.97 -9.98 -4.90
N ARG A 107 -12.25 -10.97 -5.41
CA ARG A 107 -12.45 -11.51 -6.77
C ARG A 107 -13.84 -12.12 -6.93
N LYS A 108 -14.28 -12.92 -5.95
CA LYS A 108 -15.59 -13.59 -5.99
C LYS A 108 -16.77 -12.62 -6.03
N ILE A 109 -16.66 -11.48 -5.34
CA ILE A 109 -17.72 -10.47 -5.31
C ILE A 109 -17.62 -9.43 -6.44
N GLY A 110 -16.72 -9.64 -7.41
CA GLY A 110 -16.62 -8.80 -8.62
C GLY A 110 -15.81 -7.52 -8.47
N LEU A 111 -14.95 -7.41 -7.44
CA LEU A 111 -13.88 -6.42 -7.39
C LEU A 111 -12.63 -6.95 -8.10
N ASN A 112 -11.68 -6.07 -8.38
CA ASN A 112 -10.39 -6.45 -8.97
C ASN A 112 -9.26 -6.38 -7.93
N PRO A 113 -8.92 -7.49 -7.23
CA PRO A 113 -7.80 -7.52 -6.31
C PRO A 113 -6.49 -7.47 -7.09
N VAL A 114 -5.76 -6.36 -6.97
CA VAL A 114 -4.52 -6.13 -7.71
C VAL A 114 -3.26 -6.42 -6.89
N GLY A 115 -3.33 -6.42 -5.56
CA GLY A 115 -2.15 -6.65 -4.75
C GLY A 115 -2.33 -6.37 -3.27
N LEU A 116 -1.24 -6.04 -2.62
CA LEU A 116 -1.22 -5.70 -1.20
C LEU A 116 -0.36 -4.48 -0.88
N SER A 117 -0.55 -3.95 0.32
CA SER A 117 0.34 -2.98 0.94
C SER A 117 0.81 -3.45 2.31
N PHE A 118 1.91 -2.87 2.77
CA PHE A 118 2.33 -2.95 4.17
C PHE A 118 2.99 -1.63 4.59
N HIS A 119 3.19 -1.44 5.90
CA HIS A 119 3.92 -0.30 6.43
C HIS A 119 4.76 -0.76 7.63
N VAL A 120 6.07 -0.55 7.57
CA VAL A 120 7.02 -1.04 8.58
C VAL A 120 7.10 -0.19 9.85
N GLY A 121 6.28 0.85 9.97
CA GLY A 121 6.33 1.85 11.03
C GLY A 121 7.18 3.06 10.67
N SER A 122 6.87 4.23 11.25
CA SER A 122 7.60 5.48 10.98
C SER A 122 9.01 5.43 11.54
N GLN A 123 9.98 6.10 10.87
CA GLN A 123 11.38 6.14 11.28
C GLN A 123 11.96 4.73 11.48
N GLN A 124 11.81 3.87 10.49
CA GLN A 124 12.26 2.49 10.56
C GLN A 124 13.73 2.37 10.20
N LEU A 125 14.59 2.18 11.19
CA LEU A 125 16.05 2.03 11.01
C LEU A 125 16.47 0.57 10.79
N SER A 126 15.61 -0.39 11.12
CA SER A 126 15.94 -1.82 11.04
C SER A 126 15.81 -2.37 9.63
N LYS A 127 16.95 -2.71 9.01
CA LYS A 127 17.01 -3.44 7.73
C LYS A 127 16.31 -4.80 7.81
N GLN A 128 16.38 -5.47 8.97
CA GLN A 128 15.77 -6.78 9.21
C GLN A 128 14.23 -6.68 9.21
N THR A 129 13.67 -5.58 9.69
CA THR A 129 12.21 -5.35 9.65
C THR A 129 11.72 -5.21 8.22
N TRP A 130 12.43 -4.48 7.37
CA TRP A 130 12.16 -4.41 5.94
C TRP A 130 12.26 -5.78 5.27
N GLU A 131 13.34 -6.52 5.54
CA GLU A 131 13.54 -7.85 4.97
C GLU A 131 12.40 -8.81 5.33
N LYS A 132 11.98 -8.83 6.60
CA LYS A 132 10.85 -9.67 7.04
C LYS A 132 9.56 -9.31 6.33
N ALA A 133 9.22 -8.01 6.21
CA ALA A 133 8.02 -7.54 5.54
C ALA A 133 8.03 -7.91 4.05
N ILE A 134 9.13 -7.65 3.34
CA ILE A 134 9.30 -7.97 1.91
C ILE A 134 9.25 -9.48 1.69
N LYS A 135 9.92 -10.28 2.52
CA LYS A 135 9.90 -11.74 2.44
C LYS A 135 8.48 -12.29 2.64
N THR A 136 7.77 -11.84 3.68
CA THR A 136 6.41 -12.30 3.97
C THR A 136 5.46 -11.93 2.82
N SER A 137 5.51 -10.70 2.33
CA SER A 137 4.67 -10.27 1.21
C SER A 137 4.98 -11.05 -0.06
N SER A 138 6.24 -11.32 -0.40
CA SER A 138 6.61 -12.11 -1.58
C SER A 138 6.11 -13.55 -1.54
N GLN A 139 6.05 -14.16 -0.36
CA GLN A 139 5.48 -15.50 -0.20
C GLN A 139 3.99 -15.55 -0.56
N ILE A 140 3.26 -14.47 -0.28
CA ILE A 140 1.85 -14.31 -0.68
C ILE A 140 1.76 -14.25 -2.21
N TYR A 141 2.58 -13.43 -2.88
CA TYR A 141 2.60 -13.35 -4.35
C TYR A 141 2.90 -14.70 -5.00
N LYS A 142 3.91 -15.42 -4.51
CA LYS A 142 4.24 -16.78 -4.99
C LYS A 142 3.07 -17.75 -4.84
N LYS A 143 2.38 -17.70 -3.67
CA LYS A 143 1.21 -18.52 -3.42
C LYS A 143 0.05 -18.16 -4.35
N PHE A 144 -0.21 -16.86 -4.54
CA PHE A 144 -1.29 -16.39 -5.42
C PHE A 144 -1.05 -16.76 -6.87
N LYS A 145 0.13 -16.53 -7.41
CA LYS A 145 0.51 -16.94 -8.78
C LYS A 145 0.35 -18.44 -9.01
N LYS A 146 0.71 -19.26 -7.99
CA LYS A 146 0.62 -20.72 -8.11
C LYS A 146 -0.81 -21.26 -8.01
N LYS A 147 -1.67 -20.65 -7.17
CA LYS A 147 -2.95 -21.27 -6.76
C LYS A 147 -4.20 -20.52 -7.20
N TYR A 148 -4.12 -19.24 -7.47
CA TYR A 148 -5.31 -18.39 -7.66
C TYR A 148 -5.21 -17.49 -8.88
N PHE A 149 -4.56 -16.35 -8.78
CA PHE A 149 -4.38 -15.36 -9.83
C PHE A 149 -3.13 -14.51 -9.55
N GLU A 150 -2.63 -13.84 -10.57
CA GLU A 150 -1.45 -12.99 -10.44
C GLU A 150 -1.80 -11.64 -9.80
N LEU A 151 -0.94 -11.20 -8.87
CA LEU A 151 -1.00 -9.89 -8.24
C LEU A 151 0.03 -8.97 -8.92
N SER A 152 -0.38 -7.79 -9.35
CA SER A 152 0.43 -6.87 -10.15
C SER A 152 0.86 -5.59 -9.44
N PHE A 153 0.39 -5.36 -8.21
CA PHE A 153 0.60 -4.12 -7.47
C PHE A 153 1.13 -4.39 -6.06
N LEU A 154 2.24 -3.76 -5.70
CA LEU A 154 2.83 -3.77 -4.36
C LEU A 154 3.04 -2.36 -3.87
N ASN A 155 2.45 -2.02 -2.72
CA ASN A 155 2.75 -0.79 -1.99
C ASN A 155 3.58 -1.15 -0.74
N ILE A 156 4.85 -0.76 -0.72
CA ILE A 156 5.74 -1.02 0.41
C ILE A 156 5.54 -0.02 1.56
N GLY A 157 4.62 0.92 1.41
CA GLY A 157 4.30 1.92 2.42
C GLY A 157 5.41 2.94 2.66
N GLY A 158 5.31 3.57 3.82
CA GLY A 158 6.31 4.52 4.32
C GLY A 158 7.23 3.89 5.36
N GLY A 159 7.86 4.76 6.14
CA GLY A 159 8.78 4.39 7.20
C GLY A 159 10.23 4.74 6.88
N MET A 160 10.48 5.31 5.70
CA MET A 160 11.79 5.84 5.35
C MET A 160 12.17 6.92 6.37
N PRO A 161 13.36 6.79 7.00
CA PRO A 161 13.74 7.69 8.07
C PRO A 161 14.25 9.03 7.56
N GLU A 162 14.00 10.08 8.34
CA GLU A 162 14.62 11.39 8.20
C GLU A 162 15.64 11.61 9.34
N ASN A 163 16.62 12.46 9.09
CA ASN A 163 17.70 12.76 10.04
C ASN A 163 17.28 13.86 11.04
N TYR A 164 16.55 13.48 12.10
CA TYR A 164 16.18 14.43 13.15
C TYR A 164 17.30 14.70 14.19
N ASP A 165 18.15 13.70 14.46
CA ASP A 165 19.09 13.72 15.58
C ASP A 165 20.55 13.56 15.14
N ASN A 166 21.06 14.33 14.20
CA ASN A 166 22.45 14.25 13.73
C ASN A 166 22.96 12.84 13.35
N LYS A 167 22.10 11.83 13.31
CA LYS A 167 22.40 10.50 12.80
C LYS A 167 22.33 10.55 11.28
N LYS A 168 23.47 10.73 10.64
CA LYS A 168 23.55 10.73 9.16
C LYS A 168 23.15 9.35 8.63
N ILE A 169 21.92 9.24 8.14
CA ILE A 169 21.46 8.07 7.39
C ILE A 169 21.79 8.35 5.92
N ASP A 170 22.62 7.49 5.33
CA ASP A 170 22.79 7.51 3.88
C ASP A 170 21.52 6.90 3.24
N PHE A 171 20.63 7.79 2.77
CA PHE A 171 19.38 7.35 2.15
C PHE A 171 19.61 6.53 0.88
N LYS A 172 20.69 6.78 0.14
CA LYS A 172 21.02 6.00 -1.06
C LYS A 172 21.30 4.53 -0.72
N ASP A 173 22.11 4.31 0.28
CA ASP A 173 22.41 2.95 0.78
C ASP A 173 21.17 2.30 1.40
N TYR A 174 20.36 3.08 2.12
CA TYR A 174 19.10 2.62 2.68
C TYR A 174 18.14 2.15 1.60
N ALA A 175 17.87 2.97 0.59
CA ALA A 175 17.00 2.64 -0.53
C ALA A 175 17.54 1.46 -1.35
N LYS A 176 18.85 1.41 -1.61
CA LYS A 176 19.51 0.30 -2.31
C LYS A 176 19.30 -1.03 -1.57
N ASN A 177 19.37 -1.01 -0.23
CA ASN A 177 19.11 -2.22 0.56
C ASN A 177 17.67 -2.74 0.35
N ILE A 178 16.66 -1.84 0.39
CA ILE A 178 15.25 -2.21 0.14
C ILE A 178 15.09 -2.78 -1.26
N LEU A 179 15.64 -2.13 -2.30
CA LEU A 179 15.57 -2.59 -3.67
C LEU A 179 16.21 -3.96 -3.86
N ASN A 180 17.38 -4.21 -3.27
CA ASN A 180 18.06 -5.50 -3.32
C ASN A 180 17.19 -6.61 -2.69
N GLN A 181 16.52 -6.31 -1.58
CA GLN A 181 15.61 -7.27 -0.95
C GLN A 181 14.38 -7.55 -1.81
N ILE A 182 13.79 -6.53 -2.43
CA ILE A 182 12.68 -6.71 -3.39
C ILE A 182 13.14 -7.61 -4.54
N THR A 183 14.25 -7.30 -5.19
CA THR A 183 14.81 -8.11 -6.28
C THR A 183 15.04 -9.56 -5.83
N LYS A 184 15.66 -9.77 -4.66
CA LYS A 184 15.94 -11.10 -4.12
C LYS A 184 14.69 -11.94 -3.88
N TYR A 185 13.66 -11.35 -3.25
CA TYR A 185 12.50 -12.13 -2.80
C TYR A 185 11.38 -12.23 -3.82
N TYR A 186 11.23 -11.23 -4.70
CA TYR A 186 10.18 -11.20 -5.71
C TYR A 186 10.59 -11.74 -7.08
N ASP A 187 11.83 -12.11 -7.28
CA ASP A 187 12.44 -12.63 -8.53
C ASP A 187 11.44 -13.16 -9.57
N GLN A 188 10.71 -14.26 -9.24
CA GLN A 188 9.77 -14.92 -10.15
C GLN A 188 8.33 -14.36 -10.12
N VAL A 189 8.06 -13.39 -9.26
CA VAL A 189 6.73 -12.83 -9.01
C VAL A 189 6.75 -11.30 -8.90
N MET A 190 7.69 -10.67 -9.59
CA MET A 190 7.86 -9.21 -9.55
C MET A 190 6.57 -8.52 -9.97
N PRO A 191 5.97 -7.68 -9.10
CA PRO A 191 4.78 -6.92 -9.47
C PRO A 191 5.08 -5.91 -10.57
N ALA A 192 4.12 -5.70 -11.47
CA ALA A 192 4.27 -4.69 -12.53
C ALA A 192 4.37 -3.26 -11.99
N ASN A 193 3.78 -3.00 -10.82
CA ASN A 193 3.78 -1.70 -10.17
C ASN A 193 4.21 -1.85 -8.71
N ILE A 194 5.32 -1.20 -8.36
CA ILE A 194 5.79 -1.08 -6.96
C ILE A 194 5.81 0.38 -6.61
N ILE A 195 5.14 0.74 -5.50
CA ILE A 195 5.12 2.11 -4.99
C ILE A 195 5.65 2.17 -3.56
N ALA A 196 6.17 3.33 -3.19
CA ALA A 196 6.58 3.70 -1.84
C ALA A 196 5.92 5.02 -1.42
N GLU A 197 5.75 5.22 -0.13
CA GLU A 197 5.13 6.41 0.48
C GLU A 197 6.12 7.12 1.42
N PRO A 198 7.19 7.76 0.91
CA PRO A 198 8.29 8.30 1.71
C PRO A 198 7.93 9.65 2.38
N GLY A 199 6.78 9.74 3.05
CA GLY A 199 6.19 10.98 3.57
C GLY A 199 7.18 11.85 4.36
N ARG A 200 7.69 11.38 5.50
CA ARG A 200 8.61 12.16 6.36
C ARG A 200 9.92 12.54 5.70
N PHE A 201 10.40 11.75 4.77
CA PHE A 201 11.62 12.03 4.02
C PHE A 201 11.45 13.17 3.00
N LEU A 202 10.21 13.51 2.62
CA LEU A 202 9.91 14.53 1.60
C LEU A 202 9.47 15.89 2.19
N VAL A 203 9.17 15.97 3.49
CA VAL A 203 8.59 17.16 4.15
C VAL A 203 9.32 17.53 5.43
#